data_59262d7d7045c1d474570ce744bf5238
#
_entry.id   59262d7d7045c1d474570ce744bf5238
#
_cell.length_a   1.000
_cell.length_b   1.000
_cell.length_c   1.000
_cell.angle_alpha   90.00
_cell.angle_beta   90.00
_cell.angle_gamma   90.00
#
_symmetry.space_group_name_H-M   'P 1'
#
loop_
_entity.id
_entity.type
_entity.pdbx_description
1 polymer ?
#
loop_
_entity_poly.entity_id
_entity_poly.type
_entity_poly.pdbx_seq_one_letter_code
_entity_poly.pdbx_strand_id
1 'polypeptide(L)'
;MLNVPDVFTRGAMKALVQAQISAASMGYEKMGTGHLLCGLCRVSDELTRCILGDLTVNEVEEEVSHHYGRGEVGFSRVTGLTPHAQRALLRAISYANPDKKLLAGVAHIWQELLYEDGCTALIVLASLGRTVEAMRTALLNAVGEIERPLQAMRIA
;
A
#
# COMPACT_ATOMS: atom_id res chain seq x y z
N MET A 1 -7.45 4.85 14.75
CA MET A 1 -7.21 4.23 13.48
C MET A 1 -6.19 3.10 13.60
N LEU A 2 -5.21 2.98 12.75
CA LEU A 2 -4.20 1.95 12.96
C LEU A 2 -3.33 2.32 14.15
N ASN A 3 -3.53 1.63 15.22
CA ASN A 3 -2.80 1.90 16.44
C ASN A 3 -1.92 0.70 16.76
N VAL A 4 -0.99 0.42 15.86
CA VAL A 4 -0.12 -0.75 15.98
C VAL A 4 1.34 -0.39 15.70
N PRO A 5 1.89 0.55 16.50
CA PRO A 5 3.24 1.04 16.22
C PRO A 5 4.31 -0.04 16.33
N ASP A 6 4.01 -1.13 17.03
CA ASP A 6 5.01 -2.15 17.28
C ASP A 6 5.13 -3.19 16.19
N VAL A 7 4.34 -3.08 15.11
CA VAL A 7 4.40 -4.07 14.02
C VAL A 7 4.90 -3.48 12.70
N PHE A 8 5.03 -2.17 12.61
CA PHE A 8 5.50 -1.51 11.40
C PHE A 8 6.79 -0.74 11.64
N THR A 9 7.65 -0.69 10.63
CA THR A 9 8.83 0.17 10.69
C THR A 9 8.40 1.63 10.68
N ARG A 10 9.34 2.52 11.02
CA ARG A 10 9.07 3.95 11.00
C ARG A 10 8.67 4.41 9.60
N GLY A 11 9.37 3.93 8.56
CA GLY A 11 9.03 4.30 7.19
C GLY A 11 7.65 3.84 6.80
N ALA A 12 7.28 2.62 7.18
CA ALA A 12 5.94 2.11 6.92
C ALA A 12 4.88 2.93 7.66
N MET A 13 5.15 3.29 8.91
CA MET A 13 4.21 4.13 9.67
C MET A 13 4.01 5.49 9.01
N LYS A 14 5.08 6.09 8.50
CA LYS A 14 4.95 7.35 7.77
C LYS A 14 4.05 7.21 6.56
N ALA A 15 4.21 6.12 5.81
CA ALA A 15 3.36 5.87 4.65
C ALA A 15 1.90 5.70 5.06
N LEU A 16 1.64 4.99 6.16
CA LEU A 16 0.29 4.79 6.64
C LEU A 16 -0.35 6.10 7.09
N VAL A 17 0.41 6.96 7.76
CA VAL A 17 -0.10 8.27 8.16
C VAL A 17 -0.46 9.10 6.93
N GLN A 18 0.40 9.12 5.93
CA GLN A 18 0.12 9.85 4.70
C GLN A 18 -1.07 9.26 3.95
N ALA A 19 -1.23 7.95 4.02
CA ALA A 19 -2.39 7.30 3.41
C ALA A 19 -3.69 7.74 4.09
N GLN A 20 -3.68 7.87 5.41
CA GLN A 20 -4.84 8.38 6.14
C GLN A 20 -5.17 9.81 5.74
N ILE A 21 -4.15 10.62 5.60
CA ILE A 21 -4.33 12.02 5.18
C ILE A 21 -4.96 12.04 3.78
N SER A 22 -4.49 11.19 2.88
CA SER A 22 -5.06 11.12 1.54
C SER A 22 -6.53 10.71 1.56
N ALA A 23 -6.87 9.68 2.33
CA ALA A 23 -8.25 9.23 2.42
C ALA A 23 -9.15 10.33 2.98
N ALA A 24 -8.72 10.98 4.06
CA ALA A 24 -9.49 12.05 4.67
C ALA A 24 -9.65 13.24 3.71
N SER A 25 -8.59 13.62 3.00
CA SER A 25 -8.66 14.75 2.09
C SER A 25 -9.57 14.46 0.90
N MET A 26 -9.74 13.20 0.55
CA MET A 26 -10.66 12.81 -0.52
C MET A 26 -12.09 12.59 -0.02
N GLY A 27 -12.31 12.71 1.28
CA GLY A 27 -13.64 12.57 1.87
C GLY A 27 -14.06 11.15 2.16
N TYR A 28 -13.11 10.27 2.45
CA TYR A 28 -13.41 8.87 2.70
C TYR A 28 -13.13 8.47 4.14
N GLU A 29 -14.07 7.75 4.70
CA GLU A 29 -13.99 7.24 6.06
C GLU A 29 -13.11 6.01 6.16
N LYS A 30 -13.04 5.23 5.09
CA LYS A 30 -12.23 4.02 5.06
C LYS A 30 -11.04 4.20 4.15
N MET A 31 -9.88 3.82 4.65
CA MET A 31 -8.64 3.91 3.88
C MET A 31 -8.53 2.67 2.98
N GLY A 32 -8.45 2.89 1.69
CA GLY A 32 -8.33 1.79 0.72
C GLY A 32 -6.91 1.63 0.20
N THR A 33 -6.72 0.65 -0.69
CA THR A 33 -5.41 0.40 -1.27
C THR A 33 -4.91 1.56 -2.12
N GLY A 34 -5.82 2.29 -2.77
CA GLY A 34 -5.44 3.49 -3.50
C GLY A 34 -4.86 4.55 -2.58
N HIS A 35 -5.42 4.69 -1.38
CA HIS A 35 -4.88 5.63 -0.41
C HIS A 35 -3.54 5.14 0.13
N LEU A 36 -3.37 3.83 0.32
CA LEU A 36 -2.08 3.27 0.68
C LEU A 36 -1.03 3.60 -0.37
N LEU A 37 -1.41 3.48 -1.63
CA LEU A 37 -0.52 3.82 -2.73
C LEU A 37 -0.11 5.29 -2.67
N CYS A 38 -1.06 6.18 -2.41
CA CYS A 38 -0.77 7.61 -2.25
C CYS A 38 0.20 7.84 -1.10
N GLY A 39 0.01 7.13 0.00
CA GLY A 39 0.89 7.27 1.16
C GLY A 39 2.31 6.84 0.83
N LEU A 40 2.47 5.73 0.14
CA LEU A 40 3.78 5.26 -0.29
C LEU A 40 4.45 6.28 -1.21
N CYS A 41 3.69 6.85 -2.13
CA CYS A 41 4.21 7.86 -3.05
C CYS A 41 4.63 9.13 -2.32
N ARG A 42 3.89 9.53 -1.31
CA ARG A 42 4.20 10.75 -0.55
C ARG A 42 5.48 10.62 0.26
N VAL A 43 5.72 9.44 0.80
CA VAL A 43 6.98 9.19 1.49
C VAL A 43 8.13 9.15 0.49
N SER A 44 7.86 8.60 -0.69
CA SER A 44 8.79 8.61 -1.82
C SER A 44 10.18 8.10 -1.46
N ASP A 45 10.23 6.96 -0.77
CA ASP A 45 11.52 6.38 -0.46
C ASP A 45 12.15 5.79 -1.74
N GLU A 46 13.39 5.37 -1.63
CA GLU A 46 14.13 4.86 -2.78
C GLU A 46 13.43 3.66 -3.42
N LEU A 47 12.88 2.78 -2.62
CA LEU A 47 12.18 1.60 -3.13
C LEU A 47 10.97 2.00 -3.95
N THR A 48 10.15 2.90 -3.44
CA THR A 48 8.96 3.36 -4.15
C THR A 48 9.33 3.99 -5.49
N ARG A 49 10.41 4.76 -5.52
CA ARG A 49 10.88 5.34 -6.77
C ARG A 49 11.36 4.28 -7.75
N CYS A 50 11.99 3.22 -7.26
CA CYS A 50 12.39 2.10 -8.13
C CYS A 50 11.19 1.40 -8.75
N ILE A 51 10.14 1.22 -7.96
CA ILE A 51 8.95 0.50 -8.44
C ILE A 51 8.15 1.35 -9.42
N LEU A 52 7.95 2.62 -9.12
CA LEU A 52 7.08 3.49 -9.90
C LEU A 52 7.79 4.26 -11.02
N GLY A 53 9.11 4.35 -10.95
CA GLY A 53 9.86 5.06 -11.97
C GLY A 53 9.56 6.55 -11.94
N ASP A 54 9.11 7.10 -13.05
CA ASP A 54 8.90 8.53 -13.20
C ASP A 54 7.50 9.00 -12.86
N LEU A 55 6.65 8.12 -12.32
CA LEU A 55 5.33 8.54 -11.88
C LEU A 55 5.44 9.49 -10.70
N THR A 56 4.70 10.59 -10.77
CA THR A 56 4.71 11.59 -9.70
C THR A 56 3.58 11.32 -8.72
N VAL A 57 3.73 11.87 -7.52
CA VAL A 57 2.68 11.79 -6.52
C VAL A 57 1.38 12.38 -7.06
N ASN A 58 1.47 13.50 -7.76
CA ASN A 58 0.28 14.16 -8.30
C ASN A 58 -0.45 13.28 -9.30
N GLU A 59 0.28 12.62 -10.19
CA GLU A 59 -0.34 11.71 -11.15
C GLU A 59 -1.08 10.57 -10.46
N VAL A 60 -0.47 9.99 -9.44
CA VAL A 60 -1.07 8.90 -8.71
C VAL A 60 -2.30 9.38 -7.95
N GLU A 61 -2.19 10.49 -7.23
CA GLU A 61 -3.31 11.01 -6.45
C GLU A 61 -4.49 11.41 -7.33
N GLU A 62 -4.19 11.99 -8.47
CA GLU A 62 -5.24 12.38 -9.39
C GLU A 62 -6.00 11.15 -9.91
N GLU A 63 -5.26 10.11 -10.26
CA GLU A 63 -5.89 8.89 -10.76
C GLU A 63 -6.66 8.15 -9.65
N VAL A 64 -6.13 8.14 -8.45
CA VAL A 64 -6.84 7.54 -7.30
C VAL A 64 -8.14 8.29 -7.04
N SER A 65 -8.06 9.62 -7.05
CA SER A 65 -9.23 10.47 -6.82
C SER A 65 -10.27 10.25 -7.92
N HIS A 66 -9.82 10.11 -9.15
CA HIS A 66 -10.71 9.86 -10.28
C HIS A 66 -11.40 8.51 -10.15
N HIS A 67 -10.66 7.50 -9.73
CA HIS A 67 -11.21 6.15 -9.59
C HIS A 67 -12.26 6.05 -8.49
N TYR A 68 -11.94 6.59 -7.31
CA TYR A 68 -12.87 6.54 -6.18
C TYR A 68 -14.02 7.52 -6.33
N GLY A 69 -13.81 8.60 -7.07
CA GLY A 69 -14.72 9.70 -7.06
C GLY A 69 -14.57 10.53 -5.79
N ARG A 70 -15.30 11.62 -5.70
CA ARG A 70 -15.23 12.45 -4.54
C ARG A 70 -16.10 11.89 -3.44
N GLY A 71 -15.55 11.79 -2.25
CA GLY A 71 -16.28 11.34 -1.08
C GLY A 71 -17.12 12.46 -0.50
N GLU A 72 -17.48 12.30 0.77
CA GLU A 72 -18.35 13.25 1.44
C GLU A 72 -17.63 14.55 1.73
N VAL A 73 -18.26 15.65 1.34
CA VAL A 73 -17.67 16.98 1.53
C VAL A 73 -17.57 17.29 3.02
N GLY A 74 -16.42 17.78 3.42
CA GLY A 74 -16.19 18.18 4.80
C GLY A 74 -15.80 17.05 5.72
N PHE A 75 -15.79 15.84 5.24
CA PHE A 75 -15.37 14.71 6.07
C PHE A 75 -13.86 14.77 6.31
N SER A 76 -13.43 14.45 7.51
CA SER A 76 -12.02 14.58 7.86
C SER A 76 -11.48 13.46 8.72
N ARG A 77 -12.25 12.41 8.94
CA ARG A 77 -11.83 11.38 9.88
C ARG A 77 -11.86 9.98 9.27
N VAL A 78 -10.72 9.33 9.28
CA VAL A 78 -10.62 7.95 8.83
C VAL A 78 -10.84 7.04 10.04
N THR A 79 -11.78 6.09 9.92
CA THR A 79 -12.14 5.21 11.03
C THR A 79 -11.88 3.74 10.74
N GLY A 80 -11.37 3.38 9.56
CA GLY A 80 -11.11 1.99 9.27
C GLY A 80 -10.46 1.78 7.93
N LEU A 81 -10.38 0.52 7.53
CA LEU A 81 -9.75 0.08 6.29
C LEU A 81 -10.77 -0.63 5.42
N THR A 82 -10.58 -0.52 4.10
CA THR A 82 -11.35 -1.36 3.18
C THR A 82 -10.86 -2.81 3.30
N PRO A 83 -11.68 -3.80 2.87
CA PRO A 83 -11.25 -5.21 2.96
C PRO A 83 -9.94 -5.51 2.25
N HIS A 84 -9.73 -4.97 1.06
CA HIS A 84 -8.47 -5.17 0.34
C HIS A 84 -7.29 -4.60 1.11
N ALA A 85 -7.44 -3.39 1.64
CA ALA A 85 -6.37 -2.75 2.41
C ALA A 85 -6.07 -3.53 3.69
N GLN A 86 -7.11 -3.98 4.36
CA GLN A 86 -6.95 -4.75 5.58
C GLN A 86 -6.19 -6.06 5.31
N ARG A 87 -6.57 -6.76 4.24
CA ARG A 87 -5.91 -8.02 3.88
C ARG A 87 -4.44 -7.80 3.57
N ALA A 88 -4.14 -6.79 2.76
CA ALA A 88 -2.76 -6.52 2.37
C ALA A 88 -1.89 -6.20 3.59
N LEU A 89 -2.38 -5.34 4.48
CA LEU A 89 -1.61 -4.95 5.66
C LEU A 89 -1.45 -6.10 6.64
N LEU A 90 -2.49 -6.92 6.83
CA LEU A 90 -2.39 -8.07 7.72
C LEU A 90 -1.39 -9.10 7.18
N ARG A 91 -1.37 -9.33 5.87
CA ARG A 91 -0.39 -10.23 5.29
C ARG A 91 1.02 -9.66 5.40
N ALA A 92 1.17 -8.35 5.18
CA ALA A 92 2.48 -7.72 5.33
C ALA A 92 3.03 -7.94 6.73
N ILE A 93 2.20 -7.76 7.75
CA ILE A 93 2.60 -7.99 9.13
C ILE A 93 2.96 -9.46 9.36
N SER A 94 2.12 -10.37 8.89
CA SER A 94 2.34 -11.80 9.09
C SER A 94 3.61 -12.30 8.42
N TYR A 95 3.87 -11.85 7.21
CA TYR A 95 5.03 -12.34 6.47
C TYR A 95 6.34 -11.72 6.94
N ALA A 96 6.27 -10.48 7.43
CA ALA A 96 7.46 -9.84 7.96
C ALA A 96 7.84 -10.38 9.32
N ASN A 97 6.88 -10.89 10.06
CA ASN A 97 7.08 -11.21 11.47
C ASN A 97 6.57 -12.61 11.85
N PRO A 98 7.02 -13.66 11.13
CA PRO A 98 6.53 -15.00 11.45
C PRO A 98 6.91 -15.44 12.87
N ASP A 99 8.06 -15.00 13.37
CA ASP A 99 8.48 -15.32 14.74
C ASP A 99 8.50 -14.08 15.63
N LYS A 100 7.77 -13.04 15.25
CA LYS A 100 7.56 -11.82 16.05
C LYS A 100 8.83 -11.07 16.38
N LYS A 101 9.81 -11.13 15.49
CA LYS A 101 11.08 -10.44 15.68
C LYS A 101 11.30 -9.28 14.72
N LEU A 102 10.59 -9.26 13.60
CA LEU A 102 10.78 -8.23 12.60
C LEU A 102 9.52 -7.41 12.43
N LEU A 103 9.72 -6.17 12.02
CA LEU A 103 8.61 -5.26 11.73
C LEU A 103 8.32 -5.23 10.24
N ALA A 104 7.06 -5.04 9.89
CA ALA A 104 6.67 -4.90 8.50
C ALA A 104 7.12 -3.54 7.97
N GLY A 105 7.87 -3.56 6.89
CA GLY A 105 8.39 -2.35 6.28
C GLY A 105 7.67 -2.00 5.00
N VAL A 106 8.16 -0.95 4.35
CA VAL A 106 7.59 -0.49 3.09
C VAL A 106 7.63 -1.60 2.03
N ALA A 107 8.72 -2.36 1.99
CA ALA A 107 8.84 -3.46 1.03
C ALA A 107 7.76 -4.52 1.22
N HIS A 108 7.43 -4.83 2.46
CA HIS A 108 6.38 -5.81 2.75
C HIS A 108 5.02 -5.29 2.31
N ILE A 109 4.76 -4.02 2.55
CA ILE A 109 3.50 -3.42 2.12
C ILE A 109 3.40 -3.43 0.59
N TRP A 110 4.47 -3.03 -0.09
CA TRP A 110 4.50 -3.07 -1.56
C TRP A 110 4.23 -4.48 -2.08
N GLN A 111 4.90 -5.47 -1.51
CA GLN A 111 4.72 -6.82 -1.98
C GLN A 111 3.28 -7.27 -1.86
N GLU A 112 2.64 -7.01 -0.73
CA GLU A 112 1.28 -7.47 -0.53
C GLU A 112 0.26 -6.68 -1.34
N LEU A 113 0.53 -5.41 -1.61
CA LEU A 113 -0.29 -4.67 -2.56
C LEU A 113 -0.22 -5.31 -3.95
N LEU A 114 0.97 -5.68 -4.37
CA LEU A 114 1.17 -6.28 -5.70
C LEU A 114 0.56 -7.68 -5.83
N TYR A 115 0.25 -8.31 -4.71
CA TYR A 115 -0.42 -9.61 -4.70
C TYR A 115 -1.92 -9.51 -4.39
N GLU A 116 -2.43 -8.30 -4.17
CA GLU A 116 -3.85 -8.13 -3.87
C GLU A 116 -4.61 -7.88 -5.18
N ASP A 117 -4.96 -8.96 -5.85
CA ASP A 117 -5.60 -8.89 -7.16
C ASP A 117 -6.90 -8.11 -7.11
N GLY A 118 -7.10 -7.26 -8.10
CA GLY A 118 -8.34 -6.50 -8.24
C GLY A 118 -8.47 -5.31 -7.31
N CYS A 119 -7.46 -5.00 -6.53
CA CYS A 119 -7.55 -3.85 -5.63
C CYS A 119 -7.38 -2.54 -6.41
N THR A 120 -7.84 -1.46 -5.79
CA THR A 120 -7.80 -0.15 -6.43
C THR A 120 -6.38 0.29 -6.79
N ALA A 121 -5.41 0.00 -5.93
CA ALA A 121 -4.03 0.38 -6.21
C ALA A 121 -3.56 -0.19 -7.54
N LEU A 122 -3.85 -1.47 -7.79
CA LEU A 122 -3.43 -2.10 -9.03
C LEU A 122 -4.20 -1.58 -10.24
N ILE A 123 -5.48 -1.29 -10.05
CA ILE A 123 -6.29 -0.71 -11.14
C ILE A 123 -5.75 0.66 -11.52
N VAL A 124 -5.45 1.48 -10.53
CA VAL A 124 -4.89 2.82 -10.76
C VAL A 124 -3.54 2.72 -11.47
N LEU A 125 -2.67 1.85 -11.00
CA LEU A 125 -1.34 1.70 -11.59
C LEU A 125 -1.44 1.19 -13.04
N ALA A 126 -2.38 0.30 -13.31
CA ALA A 126 -2.61 -0.17 -14.67
C ALA A 126 -3.07 0.98 -15.57
N SER A 127 -3.94 1.84 -15.07
CA SER A 127 -4.38 3.03 -15.80
C SER A 127 -3.22 3.97 -16.12
N LEU A 128 -2.22 3.97 -15.26
CA LEU A 128 -1.03 4.81 -15.43
C LEU A 128 0.08 4.10 -16.22
N GLY A 129 -0.24 2.96 -16.81
CA GLY A 129 0.70 2.26 -17.69
C GLY A 129 1.70 1.35 -16.99
N ARG A 130 1.43 0.98 -15.74
CA ARG A 130 2.32 0.09 -14.99
C ARG A 130 1.73 -1.30 -14.90
N THR A 131 2.56 -2.32 -15.09
CA THR A 131 2.11 -3.71 -14.99
C THR A 131 2.59 -4.31 -13.69
N VAL A 132 1.80 -5.25 -13.18
CA VAL A 132 2.16 -5.94 -11.95
C VAL A 132 3.48 -6.68 -12.09
N GLU A 133 3.69 -7.32 -13.24
CA GLU A 133 4.92 -8.08 -13.49
C GLU A 133 6.15 -7.18 -13.43
N ALA A 134 6.09 -6.03 -14.07
CA ALA A 134 7.22 -5.11 -14.08
C ALA A 134 7.49 -4.57 -12.68
N MET A 135 6.44 -4.27 -11.94
CA MET A 135 6.60 -3.74 -10.58
C MET A 135 7.14 -4.81 -9.62
N ARG A 136 6.69 -6.05 -9.76
CA ARG A 136 7.23 -7.16 -8.96
C ARG A 136 8.70 -7.37 -9.27
N THR A 137 9.07 -7.28 -10.54
CA THR A 137 10.47 -7.40 -10.93
C THR A 137 11.31 -6.28 -10.34
N ALA A 138 10.80 -5.04 -10.37
CA ALA A 138 11.51 -3.91 -9.78
C ALA A 138 11.70 -4.09 -8.29
N LEU A 139 10.67 -4.58 -7.61
CA LEU A 139 10.76 -4.86 -6.18
C LEU A 139 11.82 -5.93 -5.90
N LEU A 140 11.78 -7.02 -6.66
CA LEU A 140 12.74 -8.11 -6.50
C LEU A 140 14.17 -7.62 -6.72
N ASN A 141 14.39 -6.81 -7.74
CA ASN A 141 15.71 -6.29 -8.05
C ASN A 141 16.22 -5.34 -6.97
N ALA A 142 15.32 -4.61 -6.35
CA ALA A 142 15.69 -3.60 -5.35
C ALA A 142 16.02 -4.21 -3.99
N VAL A 143 15.25 -5.20 -3.54
CA VAL A 143 15.36 -5.71 -2.17
C VAL A 143 15.60 -7.21 -2.09
N GLY A 144 15.65 -7.89 -3.22
CA GLY A 144 15.77 -9.33 -3.21
C GLY A 144 14.44 -10.01 -2.93
N GLU A 145 14.49 -11.32 -2.81
CA GLU A 145 13.27 -12.10 -2.60
C GLU A 145 12.71 -11.89 -1.20
N ILE A 146 11.43 -11.59 -1.14
CA ILE A 146 10.73 -11.43 0.13
C ILE A 146 9.90 -12.70 0.37
N GLU A 147 10.14 -13.34 1.50
CA GLU A 147 9.46 -14.57 1.81
C GLU A 147 7.97 -14.34 2.02
N ARG A 148 7.19 -15.26 1.47
CA ARG A 148 5.77 -15.31 1.71
C ARG A 148 5.43 -16.71 2.26
N PRO A 149 5.70 -16.91 3.55
CA PRO A 149 5.55 -18.26 4.14
C PRO A 149 4.17 -18.85 3.95
N LEU A 150 3.16 -18.00 3.88
CA LEU A 150 1.79 -18.45 3.71
C LEU A 150 1.53 -19.04 2.36
N GLN A 151 2.46 -18.95 1.46
CA GLN A 151 2.38 -19.62 0.18
C GLN A 151 2.00 -21.06 0.33
N ALA A 152 2.62 -21.73 1.29
CA ALA A 152 2.36 -23.11 1.53
C ALA A 152 0.95 -23.33 2.07
N MET A 153 0.40 -22.36 2.72
CA MET A 153 -0.87 -22.50 3.41
C MET A 153 -2.07 -22.38 2.49
N ARG A 154 -1.92 -21.76 1.35
CA ARG A 154 -3.05 -21.66 0.45
C ARG A 154 -3.43 -23.00 -0.13
N ILE A 155 -2.58 -23.98 0.05
CA ILE A 155 -2.86 -25.33 -0.37
C ILE A 155 -3.88 -25.97 0.55
N ALA A 156 -3.92 -25.50 1.76
CA ALA A 156 -4.77 -26.10 2.77
C ALA A 156 -6.25 -25.76 2.56
#